data_7ef9420db48e6afcc23c6c0197e17f24
#
_entry.id   7ef9420db48e6afcc23c6c0197e17f24
#
_cell.length_a   1.000
_cell.length_b   1.000
_cell.length_c   1.000
_cell.angle_alpha   90.00
_cell.angle_beta   90.00
_cell.angle_gamma   90.00
#
_symmetry.space_group_name_H-M   'P 1'
#
loop_
_entity.id
_entity.type
_entity.pdbx_description
1 polymer ?
#
loop_
_entity_poly.entity_id
_entity_poly.type
_entity_poly.pdbx_seq_one_letter_code
_entity_poly.pdbx_strand_id
1 'polypeptide(L)'
;VQVYAANAQGVAQWQNAALVVREDMRPGDVIDGPAIIAEKNATTVVEAGWQARLTALDHLLLVRVQARAVQHAAGTQADPVLLEVFNNLFMNIAEQMGLQLQNTAYSVNIKERLDFSCALFSAEGHLIANAPHMPVHLGSMGESIQTVIQENKGRMQPGDVWLFNDPYEGGT
;
A
#
# COMPACT_ATOMS: atom_id res chain seq x y z
N VAL A 1 -12.74 20.38 1.98
CA VAL A 1 -12.37 19.55 3.13
C VAL A 1 -10.87 19.60 3.34
N GLN A 2 -10.40 19.23 4.53
CA GLN A 2 -8.98 19.10 4.80
C GLN A 2 -8.59 17.63 4.82
N VAL A 3 -7.48 17.31 4.18
CA VAL A 3 -6.90 15.97 4.15
C VAL A 3 -5.43 16.02 4.57
N TYR A 4 -4.99 15.02 5.30
CA TYR A 4 -3.57 14.85 5.61
C TYR A 4 -2.96 13.91 4.58
N ALA A 5 -2.18 14.47 3.67
CA ALA A 5 -1.62 13.71 2.55
C ALA A 5 -0.27 14.30 2.09
N ALA A 6 0.48 13.53 1.32
CA ALA A 6 1.69 14.03 0.70
C ALA A 6 1.36 15.10 -0.35
N ASN A 7 2.09 16.22 -0.33
CA ASN A 7 2.04 17.22 -1.38
C ASN A 7 2.79 16.76 -2.65
N ALA A 8 2.82 17.56 -3.69
CA ALA A 8 3.52 17.24 -4.93
C ALA A 8 5.04 16.98 -4.75
N GLN A 9 5.64 17.47 -3.66
CA GLN A 9 7.04 17.27 -3.28
C GLN A 9 7.24 16.01 -2.41
N GLY A 10 6.16 15.30 -2.06
CA GLY A 10 6.20 14.11 -1.21
C GLY A 10 6.24 14.39 0.30
N VAL A 11 6.00 15.64 0.72
CA VAL A 11 5.96 16.01 2.14
C VAL A 11 4.53 15.87 2.66
N ALA A 12 4.33 15.06 3.69
CA ALA A 12 3.03 14.88 4.33
C ALA A 12 2.63 16.10 5.15
N GLN A 13 1.45 16.65 4.86
CA GLN A 13 0.90 17.82 5.53
C GLN A 13 -0.61 17.92 5.35
N TRP A 14 -1.26 18.73 6.18
CA TRP A 14 -2.66 19.09 5.98
C TRP A 14 -2.83 19.96 4.73
N GLN A 15 -3.74 19.57 3.85
CA GLN A 15 -4.03 20.25 2.60
C GLN A 15 -5.55 20.45 2.44
N ASN A 16 -5.91 21.54 1.77
CA ASN A 16 -7.29 21.69 1.31
C ASN A 16 -7.50 20.81 0.08
N ALA A 17 -8.51 19.94 0.15
CA ALA A 17 -8.94 19.10 -0.95
C ALA A 17 -10.34 19.50 -1.42
N ALA A 18 -10.59 19.47 -2.70
CA ALA A 18 -11.93 19.59 -3.25
C ALA A 18 -12.76 18.37 -2.85
N LEU A 19 -14.01 18.58 -2.46
CA LEU A 19 -14.99 17.49 -2.29
C LEU A 19 -15.98 17.57 -3.45
N VAL A 20 -16.02 16.54 -4.26
CA VAL A 20 -16.86 16.45 -5.46
C VAL A 20 -17.80 15.26 -5.29
N VAL A 21 -19.08 15.45 -5.59
CA VAL A 21 -20.04 14.35 -5.65
C VAL A 21 -20.01 13.76 -7.05
N ARG A 22 -19.79 12.46 -7.14
CA ARG A 22 -19.61 11.76 -8.41
C ARG A 22 -20.81 11.90 -9.34
N GLU A 23 -22.02 11.86 -8.77
CA GLU A 23 -23.27 11.98 -9.48
C GLU A 23 -23.50 13.36 -10.13
N ASP A 24 -22.80 14.39 -9.65
CA ASP A 24 -22.87 15.76 -10.20
C ASP A 24 -21.86 15.95 -11.36
N MET A 25 -20.94 15.01 -11.55
CA MET A 25 -19.93 15.09 -12.63
C MET A 25 -20.54 14.73 -13.99
N ARG A 26 -19.99 15.35 -15.04
CA ARG A 26 -20.38 15.13 -16.43
C ARG A 26 -19.21 14.60 -17.25
N PRO A 27 -19.46 13.82 -18.31
CA PRO A 27 -18.42 13.42 -19.25
C PRO A 27 -17.60 14.61 -19.74
N GLY A 28 -16.30 14.53 -19.59
CA GLY A 28 -15.37 15.59 -19.91
C GLY A 28 -14.90 16.42 -18.70
N ASP A 29 -15.54 16.30 -17.54
CA ASP A 29 -15.09 16.97 -16.33
C ASP A 29 -13.72 16.45 -15.90
N VAL A 30 -12.92 17.38 -15.37
CA VAL A 30 -11.56 17.15 -14.93
C VAL A 30 -11.38 17.74 -13.53
N ILE A 31 -10.92 16.92 -12.61
CA ILE A 31 -10.68 17.28 -11.21
C ILE A 31 -9.21 17.14 -10.91
N ASP A 32 -8.56 18.22 -10.53
CA ASP A 32 -7.17 18.21 -10.09
C ASP A 32 -7.05 17.82 -8.61
N GLY A 33 -6.06 16.99 -8.29
CA GLY A 33 -5.75 16.66 -6.89
C GLY A 33 -4.97 17.79 -6.17
N PRO A 34 -5.11 17.88 -4.84
CA PRO A 34 -5.80 16.93 -3.97
C PRO A 34 -7.33 17.10 -3.99
N ALA A 35 -8.06 16.02 -4.18
CA ALA A 35 -9.51 16.00 -4.18
C ALA A 35 -10.07 14.67 -3.66
N ILE A 36 -11.31 14.71 -3.19
CA ILE A 36 -12.11 13.53 -2.83
C ILE A 36 -13.34 13.52 -3.74
N ILE A 37 -13.54 12.45 -4.48
CA ILE A 37 -14.74 12.19 -5.26
C ILE A 37 -15.58 11.18 -4.49
N ALA A 38 -16.67 11.64 -3.93
CA ALA A 38 -17.58 10.83 -3.11
C ALA A 38 -18.68 10.24 -4.00
N GLU A 39 -18.93 8.96 -3.83
CA GLU A 39 -19.99 8.19 -4.46
C GLU A 39 -20.87 7.56 -3.37
N LYS A 40 -22.03 7.08 -3.75
CA LYS A 40 -22.97 6.45 -2.82
C LYS A 40 -22.37 5.26 -2.07
N ASN A 41 -21.51 4.47 -2.72
CA ASN A 41 -20.93 3.23 -2.19
C ASN A 41 -19.41 3.21 -2.28
N ALA A 42 -18.77 4.30 -2.68
CA ALA A 42 -17.32 4.37 -2.88
C ALA A 42 -16.78 5.78 -2.65
N THR A 43 -15.47 5.88 -2.50
CA THR A 43 -14.77 7.16 -2.43
C THR A 43 -13.47 7.02 -3.22
N THR A 44 -13.24 7.95 -4.15
CA THR A 44 -11.98 8.04 -4.89
C THR A 44 -11.17 9.22 -4.37
N VAL A 45 -9.94 8.95 -3.93
CA VAL A 45 -8.98 10.00 -3.54
C VAL A 45 -8.10 10.33 -4.72
N VAL A 46 -8.06 11.60 -5.11
CA VAL A 46 -7.17 12.14 -6.13
C VAL A 46 -6.03 12.83 -5.42
N GLU A 47 -4.85 12.24 -5.45
CA GLU A 47 -3.67 12.79 -4.77
C GLU A 47 -3.12 14.05 -5.48
N ALA A 48 -2.31 14.83 -4.77
CA ALA A 48 -1.56 15.94 -5.37
C ALA A 48 -0.69 15.44 -6.54
N GLY A 49 -0.75 16.15 -7.67
CA GLY A 49 -0.06 15.75 -8.90
C GLY A 49 -0.78 14.70 -9.75
N TRP A 50 -1.99 14.34 -9.35
CA TRP A 50 -2.91 13.53 -10.15
C TRP A 50 -4.11 14.33 -10.60
N GLN A 51 -4.76 13.84 -11.64
CA GLN A 51 -5.97 14.40 -12.21
C GLN A 51 -6.96 13.27 -12.47
N ALA A 52 -8.19 13.44 -12.01
CA ALA A 52 -9.31 12.57 -12.35
C ALA A 52 -10.09 13.15 -13.52
N ARG A 53 -10.39 12.33 -14.52
CA ARG A 53 -11.16 12.72 -15.70
C ARG A 53 -12.31 11.76 -15.91
N LEU A 54 -13.52 12.32 -16.10
CA LEU A 54 -14.69 11.52 -16.42
C LEU A 54 -14.80 11.32 -17.94
N THR A 55 -14.81 10.05 -18.35
CA THR A 55 -14.92 9.71 -19.78
C THR A 55 -16.38 9.70 -20.26
N ALA A 56 -16.60 9.67 -21.59
CA ALA A 56 -17.92 9.54 -22.18
C ALA A 56 -18.63 8.20 -21.86
N LEU A 57 -17.88 7.20 -21.41
CA LEU A 57 -18.39 5.90 -20.96
C LEU A 57 -18.61 5.83 -19.45
N ASP A 58 -18.64 6.98 -18.80
CA ASP A 58 -18.80 7.09 -17.34
C ASP A 58 -17.68 6.45 -16.50
N HIS A 59 -16.50 6.27 -17.10
CA HIS A 59 -15.32 5.80 -16.37
C HIS A 59 -14.55 6.96 -15.78
N LEU A 60 -14.13 6.81 -14.52
CA LEU A 60 -13.22 7.75 -13.87
C LEU A 60 -11.76 7.33 -14.16
N LEU A 61 -11.08 8.13 -14.96
CA LEU A 61 -9.69 7.91 -15.35
C LEU A 61 -8.77 8.79 -14.49
N LEU A 62 -7.89 8.16 -13.71
CA LEU A 62 -6.87 8.83 -12.92
C LEU A 62 -5.56 8.88 -13.71
N VAL A 63 -5.04 10.08 -13.92
CA VAL A 63 -3.80 10.30 -14.68
C VAL A 63 -2.83 11.11 -13.82
N ARG A 64 -1.60 10.66 -13.72
CA ARG A 64 -0.55 11.45 -13.08
C ARG A 64 -0.12 12.57 -14.04
N VAL A 65 -0.28 13.83 -13.62
CA VAL A 65 0.07 15.03 -14.41
C VAL A 65 1.37 15.70 -13.95
N GLN A 66 1.85 15.37 -12.74
CA GLN A 66 3.17 15.79 -12.27
C GLN A 66 4.05 14.57 -12.07
N ALA A 67 5.23 14.56 -12.69
CA ALA A 67 6.22 13.52 -12.44
C ALA A 67 6.61 13.54 -10.97
N ARG A 68 6.64 12.37 -10.33
CA ARG A 68 7.21 12.23 -8.98
C ARG A 68 8.71 12.53 -9.07
N ALA A 69 9.21 13.38 -8.17
CA ALA A 69 10.65 13.52 -8.02
C ALA A 69 11.23 12.13 -7.69
N VAL A 70 12.06 11.62 -8.57
CA VAL A 70 12.79 10.38 -8.30
C VAL A 70 13.83 10.74 -7.25
N GLN A 71 13.57 10.36 -6.00
CA GLN A 71 14.60 10.37 -4.99
C GLN A 71 15.58 9.25 -5.36
N HIS A 72 16.61 9.59 -6.11
CA HIS A 72 17.78 8.73 -6.17
C HIS A 72 18.37 8.71 -4.76
N ALA A 73 18.43 7.53 -4.16
CA ALA A 73 19.18 7.33 -2.92
C ALA A 73 20.64 7.76 -3.21
N ALA A 74 20.98 8.95 -2.78
CA ALA A 74 22.33 9.47 -2.95
C ALA A 74 23.27 8.57 -2.12
N GLY A 75 24.17 7.87 -2.78
CA GLY A 75 25.37 7.31 -2.16
C GLY A 75 25.39 5.83 -1.83
N THR A 76 24.51 4.99 -2.35
CA THR A 76 24.77 3.53 -2.30
C THR A 76 25.64 3.13 -3.48
N GLN A 77 26.89 2.80 -3.22
CA GLN A 77 27.73 2.01 -4.11
C GLN A 77 27.29 0.52 -4.06
N ALA A 78 25.97 0.28 -4.09
CA ALA A 78 25.45 -1.07 -4.11
C ALA A 78 25.68 -1.64 -5.52
N ASP A 79 26.32 -2.78 -5.57
CA ASP A 79 26.49 -3.54 -6.82
C ASP A 79 25.08 -3.88 -7.38
N PRO A 80 24.72 -3.41 -8.58
CA PRO A 80 23.40 -3.64 -9.17
C PRO A 80 23.07 -5.13 -9.32
N VAL A 81 24.10 -5.97 -9.56
CA VAL A 81 23.95 -7.42 -9.71
C VAL A 81 23.58 -8.05 -8.36
N LEU A 82 24.26 -7.65 -7.29
CA LEU A 82 23.95 -8.13 -5.94
C LEU A 82 22.56 -7.68 -5.49
N LEU A 83 22.16 -6.44 -5.81
CA LEU A 83 20.80 -5.95 -5.53
C LEU A 83 19.74 -6.82 -6.21
N GLU A 84 19.93 -7.15 -7.48
CA GLU A 84 19.01 -8.00 -8.23
C GLU A 84 18.96 -9.42 -7.65
N VAL A 85 20.12 -10.01 -7.31
CA VAL A 85 20.19 -11.33 -6.68
C VAL A 85 19.45 -11.37 -5.36
N PHE A 86 19.67 -10.37 -4.48
CA PHE A 86 19.00 -10.32 -3.18
C PHE A 86 17.51 -10.03 -3.31
N ASN A 87 17.11 -9.15 -4.23
CA ASN A 87 15.70 -8.88 -4.48
C ASN A 87 14.96 -10.16 -4.89
N ASN A 88 15.50 -10.89 -5.86
CA ASN A 88 14.92 -12.15 -6.32
C ASN A 88 14.93 -13.23 -5.22
N LEU A 89 15.98 -13.28 -4.39
CA LEU A 89 16.06 -14.20 -3.26
C LEU A 89 14.95 -13.93 -2.24
N PHE A 90 14.79 -12.69 -1.81
CA PHE A 90 13.76 -12.33 -0.82
C PHE A 90 12.34 -12.47 -1.38
N MET A 91 12.11 -12.12 -2.64
CA MET A 91 10.84 -12.39 -3.32
C MET A 91 10.51 -13.88 -3.32
N ASN A 92 11.47 -14.73 -3.68
CA ASN A 92 11.29 -16.18 -3.68
C ASN A 92 11.00 -16.73 -2.29
N ILE A 93 11.64 -16.22 -1.24
CA ILE A 93 11.33 -16.60 0.15
C ILE A 93 9.87 -16.29 0.48
N ALA A 94 9.39 -15.09 0.15
CA ALA A 94 8.00 -14.72 0.41
C ALA A 94 7.00 -15.59 -0.37
N GLU A 95 7.32 -15.95 -1.61
CA GLU A 95 6.53 -16.88 -2.42
C GLU A 95 6.49 -18.29 -1.82
N GLN A 96 7.62 -18.81 -1.36
CA GLN A 96 7.71 -20.12 -0.69
C GLN A 96 6.92 -20.14 0.62
N MET A 97 6.95 -19.06 1.41
CA MET A 97 6.10 -18.91 2.60
C MET A 97 4.63 -19.02 2.24
N GLY A 98 4.18 -18.34 1.19
CA GLY A 98 2.81 -18.40 0.70
C GLY A 98 2.40 -19.78 0.23
N LEU A 99 3.26 -20.46 -0.53
CA LEU A 99 3.02 -21.83 -0.98
C LEU A 99 2.90 -22.81 0.20
N GLN A 100 3.76 -22.66 1.20
CA GLN A 100 3.69 -23.48 2.41
C GLN A 100 2.40 -23.21 3.18
N LEU A 101 2.00 -21.97 3.35
CA LEU A 101 0.73 -21.60 3.98
C LEU A 101 -0.46 -22.20 3.24
N GLN A 102 -0.52 -22.04 1.91
CA GLN A 102 -1.57 -22.61 1.07
C GLN A 102 -1.69 -24.13 1.25
N ASN A 103 -0.55 -24.85 1.22
CA ASN A 103 -0.52 -26.31 1.30
C ASN A 103 -0.90 -26.86 2.67
N THR A 104 -0.69 -26.11 3.74
CA THR A 104 -0.94 -26.53 5.11
C THR A 104 -2.23 -25.99 5.71
N ALA A 105 -2.85 -24.98 5.10
CA ALA A 105 -4.07 -24.38 5.60
C ALA A 105 -5.29 -25.29 5.48
N TYR A 106 -6.21 -25.15 6.43
CA TYR A 106 -7.54 -25.78 6.39
C TYR A 106 -8.62 -24.85 5.83
N SER A 107 -8.38 -23.54 5.89
CA SER A 107 -9.33 -22.54 5.40
C SER A 107 -9.45 -22.58 3.89
N VAL A 108 -10.68 -22.65 3.38
CA VAL A 108 -10.99 -22.55 1.95
C VAL A 108 -10.55 -21.19 1.39
N ASN A 109 -10.68 -20.11 2.17
CA ASN A 109 -10.24 -18.79 1.77
C ASN A 109 -8.73 -18.76 1.50
N ILE A 110 -7.93 -19.36 2.37
CA ILE A 110 -6.48 -19.41 2.17
C ILE A 110 -6.13 -20.40 1.06
N LYS A 111 -6.67 -21.63 1.12
CA LYS A 111 -6.24 -22.73 0.27
C LYS A 111 -6.67 -22.61 -1.18
N GLU A 112 -7.90 -22.14 -1.41
CA GLU A 112 -8.50 -22.12 -2.75
C GLU A 112 -8.63 -20.69 -3.32
N ARG A 113 -8.98 -19.72 -2.46
CA ARG A 113 -9.14 -18.33 -2.89
C ARG A 113 -7.86 -17.52 -2.81
N LEU A 114 -6.81 -18.05 -2.19
CA LEU A 114 -5.51 -17.41 -1.96
C LEU A 114 -5.64 -16.06 -1.24
N ASP A 115 -6.63 -15.96 -0.34
CA ASP A 115 -6.91 -14.74 0.43
C ASP A 115 -5.95 -14.66 1.63
N PHE A 116 -4.71 -14.38 1.32
CA PHE A 116 -3.62 -14.17 2.28
C PHE A 116 -2.49 -13.37 1.62
N SER A 117 -1.54 -12.91 2.40
CA SER A 117 -0.30 -12.31 1.91
C SER A 117 0.88 -12.69 2.78
N CYS A 118 2.04 -12.85 2.17
CA CYS A 118 3.31 -13.09 2.84
C CYS A 118 4.30 -12.01 2.46
N ALA A 119 5.01 -11.49 3.45
CA ALA A 119 6.02 -10.46 3.24
C ALA A 119 7.16 -10.59 4.25
N LEU A 120 8.30 -10.02 3.90
CA LEU A 120 9.49 -9.92 4.74
C LEU A 120 9.71 -8.45 5.11
N PHE A 121 10.02 -8.22 6.37
CA PHE A 121 10.30 -6.89 6.90
C PHE A 121 11.67 -6.86 7.60
N SER A 122 12.28 -5.69 7.62
CA SER A 122 13.49 -5.47 8.43
C SER A 122 13.14 -5.45 9.92
N ALA A 123 14.16 -5.43 10.78
CA ALA A 123 13.98 -5.30 12.22
C ALA A 123 13.31 -3.96 12.62
N GLU A 124 13.41 -2.95 11.77
CA GLU A 124 12.78 -1.64 11.94
C GLU A 124 11.36 -1.59 11.36
N GLY A 125 10.85 -2.69 10.77
CA GLY A 125 9.52 -2.78 10.18
C GLY A 125 9.40 -2.20 8.78
N HIS A 126 10.49 -2.05 8.04
CA HIS A 126 10.44 -1.66 6.63
C HIS A 126 10.24 -2.88 5.74
N LEU A 127 9.36 -2.76 4.76
CA LEU A 127 9.11 -3.83 3.79
C LEU A 127 10.38 -4.10 2.96
N ILE A 128 10.84 -5.36 2.97
CA ILE A 128 11.95 -5.85 2.15
C ILE A 128 11.42 -6.48 0.87
N ALA A 129 10.49 -7.43 1.00
CA ALA A 129 9.88 -8.13 -0.12
C ALA A 129 8.48 -8.63 0.25
N ASN A 130 7.61 -8.73 -0.74
CA ASN A 130 6.30 -9.34 -0.61
C ASN A 130 6.03 -10.25 -1.81
N ALA A 131 5.32 -11.36 -1.57
CA ALA A 131 4.84 -12.19 -2.65
C ALA A 131 3.63 -11.53 -3.36
N PRO A 132 3.43 -11.80 -4.66
CA PRO A 132 2.34 -11.21 -5.45
C PRO A 132 1.00 -11.91 -5.16
N HIS A 133 0.53 -11.83 -3.89
CA HIS A 133 -0.76 -12.38 -3.45
C HIS A 133 -1.86 -11.32 -3.56
N MET A 134 -2.55 -11.00 -2.44
CA MET A 134 -3.65 -10.03 -2.44
C MET A 134 -3.14 -8.58 -2.37
N PRO A 135 -3.27 -7.78 -3.44
CA PRO A 135 -2.72 -6.42 -3.46
C PRO A 135 -3.26 -5.49 -2.37
N VAL A 136 -4.52 -5.68 -1.94
CA VAL A 136 -5.13 -4.86 -0.90
C VAL A 136 -4.42 -4.98 0.45
N HIS A 137 -3.87 -6.14 0.77
CA HIS A 137 -3.14 -6.36 2.02
C HIS A 137 -1.84 -5.56 2.09
N LEU A 138 -1.26 -5.23 0.97
CA LEU A 138 0.01 -4.50 0.90
C LEU A 138 -0.07 -3.12 1.58
N GLY A 139 -1.22 -2.47 1.50
CA GLY A 139 -1.46 -1.17 2.12
C GLY A 139 -1.51 -1.22 3.66
N SER A 140 -1.97 -2.33 4.25
CA SER A 140 -2.13 -2.48 5.70
C SER A 140 -0.96 -3.19 6.38
N MET A 141 -0.23 -4.06 5.68
CA MET A 141 0.82 -4.89 6.28
C MET A 141 1.93 -4.06 6.95
N GLY A 142 2.33 -2.94 6.35
CA GLY A 142 3.34 -2.06 6.94
C GLY A 142 2.90 -1.49 8.28
N GLU A 143 1.68 -1.00 8.37
CA GLU A 143 1.09 -0.47 9.61
C GLU A 143 0.97 -1.56 10.67
N SER A 144 0.49 -2.74 10.27
CA SER A 144 0.38 -3.90 11.15
C SER A 144 1.72 -4.25 11.81
N ILE A 145 2.79 -4.31 11.03
CA ILE A 145 4.13 -4.64 11.53
C ILE A 145 4.68 -3.53 12.44
N GLN A 146 4.47 -2.26 12.08
CA GLN A 146 4.89 -1.13 12.91
C GLN A 146 4.18 -1.15 14.26
N THR A 147 2.88 -1.42 14.30
CA THR A 147 2.11 -1.54 15.55
C THR A 147 2.67 -2.66 16.42
N VAL A 148 2.90 -3.86 15.86
CA VAL A 148 3.47 -4.98 16.61
C VAL A 148 4.83 -4.63 17.21
N ILE A 149 5.70 -3.99 16.44
CA ILE A 149 7.04 -3.59 16.90
C ILE A 149 6.93 -2.54 18.03
N GLN A 150 6.09 -1.53 17.88
CA GLN A 150 5.93 -0.44 18.85
C GLN A 150 5.36 -0.96 20.18
N GLU A 151 4.27 -1.73 20.12
CA GLU A 151 3.58 -2.27 21.29
C GLU A 151 4.44 -3.30 22.05
N ASN A 152 5.36 -3.95 21.37
CA ASN A 152 6.19 -5.00 21.95
C ASN A 152 7.67 -4.62 22.05
N LYS A 153 7.98 -3.32 21.96
CA LYS A 153 9.34 -2.81 22.04
C LYS A 153 10.06 -3.29 23.30
N GLY A 154 11.20 -3.92 23.12
CA GLY A 154 12.03 -4.46 24.22
C GLY A 154 11.53 -5.78 24.82
N ARG A 155 10.41 -6.34 24.33
CA ARG A 155 9.88 -7.65 24.76
C ARG A 155 10.07 -8.74 23.72
N MET A 156 10.22 -8.38 22.44
CA MET A 156 10.36 -9.31 21.34
C MET A 156 11.68 -10.09 21.39
N GLN A 157 11.62 -11.38 21.19
CA GLN A 157 12.79 -12.26 21.18
C GLN A 157 12.81 -13.12 19.91
N PRO A 158 13.97 -13.60 19.48
CA PRO A 158 14.06 -14.56 18.38
C PRO A 158 13.19 -15.80 18.61
N GLY A 159 12.32 -16.09 17.64
CA GLY A 159 11.37 -17.21 17.71
C GLY A 159 9.97 -16.83 18.20
N ASP A 160 9.74 -15.63 18.66
CA ASP A 160 8.39 -15.16 19.01
C ASP A 160 7.48 -15.12 17.79
N VAL A 161 6.20 -15.43 18.01
CA VAL A 161 5.13 -15.32 17.02
C VAL A 161 4.02 -14.47 17.62
N TRP A 162 3.63 -13.42 16.88
CA TRP A 162 2.59 -12.50 17.30
C TRP A 162 1.34 -12.71 16.46
N LEU A 163 0.18 -12.83 17.11
CA LEU A 163 -1.12 -12.95 16.48
C LEU A 163 -2.01 -11.80 16.95
N PHE A 164 -2.63 -11.10 16.02
CA PHE A 164 -3.57 -10.02 16.33
C PHE A 164 -4.59 -9.87 15.20
N ASN A 165 -5.74 -9.26 15.50
CA ASN A 165 -6.84 -9.03 14.57
C ASN A 165 -7.63 -7.75 14.90
N ASP A 166 -7.03 -6.82 15.64
CA ASP A 166 -7.69 -5.57 15.99
C ASP A 166 -7.54 -4.55 14.86
N PRO A 167 -8.62 -4.20 14.14
CA PRO A 167 -8.56 -3.28 13.02
C PRO A 167 -8.27 -1.82 13.43
N TYR A 168 -8.42 -1.48 14.70
CA TYR A 168 -8.12 -0.15 15.21
C TYR A 168 -6.67 0.00 15.67
N GLU A 169 -5.97 -1.12 15.83
CA GLU A 169 -4.57 -1.19 16.27
C GLU A 169 -3.69 -1.89 15.22
N GLY A 170 -3.89 -1.55 13.95
CA GLY A 170 -3.06 -2.05 12.85
C GLY A 170 -3.41 -3.45 12.32
N GLY A 171 -4.47 -4.08 12.84
CA GLY A 171 -5.03 -5.31 12.29
C GLY A 171 -5.92 -5.06 11.06
N THR A 172 -6.35 -6.14 10.41
CA THR A 172 -7.30 -6.13 9.28
C THR A 172 -8.42 -7.12 9.50
#